data_cf1cb1a0654318d3625e47241779b844
#
_entry.id   cf1cb1a0654318d3625e47241779b844
#
_cell.length_a   1.000
_cell.length_b   1.000
_cell.length_c   1.000
_cell.angle_alpha   90.00
_cell.angle_beta   90.00
_cell.angle_gamma   90.00
#
_symmetry.space_group_name_H-M   'P 1'
#
loop_
_entity.id
_entity.type
_entity.pdbx_description
1 polymer ?
#
loop_
_entity_poly.entity_id
_entity_poly.type
_entity_poly.pdbx_seq_one_letter_code
_entity_poly.pdbx_strand_id
1 'polypeptide(L)'
;MIRIMPSVYRIKEFAVHGGTAINLFHKNLPRYSVDIDLTYIPIQDRTTSLCIINERLLEVKRNVERTIPGIVVVPKPNVWKLLCTLGDATVKIEVNGTKRGIIGDTVDMSLCAKAKDEFNMGCKARTVSFTQLYGGKITAALSRQHPRDLFDCKYMDISSFEDVKDGFMLCLLGSDKPIIESLQPNEIDQTDALEKQFEGMSDIAFSYEDYKQARLQLVKLVQEGMTKADKDFLLSFEEGCPDWSLCS
;
A
#
# COMPACT_ATOMS: atom_id res chain seq x y z
N MET A 1 -3.32 -1.23 -16.38
CA MET A 1 -2.80 -1.83 -15.13
C MET A 1 -2.88 -3.35 -15.13
N ILE A 2 -4.04 -4.00 -15.26
CA ILE A 2 -4.20 -5.47 -15.24
C ILE A 2 -3.30 -6.17 -16.26
N ARG A 3 -3.16 -5.63 -17.47
CA ARG A 3 -2.24 -6.16 -18.52
C ARG A 3 -0.75 -6.13 -18.14
N ILE A 4 -0.37 -5.24 -17.22
CA ILE A 4 1.02 -5.11 -16.74
C ILE A 4 1.31 -6.15 -15.64
N MET A 5 0.31 -6.51 -14.84
CA MET A 5 0.46 -7.36 -13.66
C MET A 5 1.21 -8.68 -13.90
N PRO A 6 1.01 -9.41 -15.02
CA PRO A 6 1.78 -10.62 -15.30
C PRO A 6 3.30 -10.39 -15.41
N SER A 7 3.73 -9.21 -15.88
CA SER A 7 5.14 -8.85 -15.94
C SER A 7 5.74 -8.56 -14.56
N VAL A 8 4.94 -7.98 -13.67
CA VAL A 8 5.32 -7.77 -12.25
C VAL A 8 5.37 -9.09 -11.50
N TYR A 9 4.35 -9.96 -11.68
CA TYR A 9 4.25 -11.25 -10.99
C TYR A 9 5.43 -12.20 -11.24
N ARG A 10 6.07 -12.08 -12.42
CA ARG A 10 7.27 -12.87 -12.76
C ARG A 10 8.48 -12.55 -11.90
N ILE A 11 8.55 -11.34 -11.36
CA ILE A 11 9.65 -10.90 -10.50
C ILE A 11 9.38 -11.39 -9.07
N LYS A 12 10.16 -12.37 -8.62
CA LYS A 12 9.95 -13.02 -7.31
C LYS A 12 10.30 -12.11 -6.13
N GLU A 13 11.14 -11.12 -6.37
CA GLU A 13 11.60 -10.16 -5.36
C GLU A 13 10.57 -9.07 -5.06
N PHE A 14 9.43 -9.04 -5.79
CA PHE A 14 8.39 -8.05 -5.58
C PHE A 14 7.08 -8.66 -5.08
N ALA A 15 6.45 -7.97 -4.14
CA ALA A 15 5.07 -8.19 -3.75
C ALA A 15 4.25 -6.91 -3.96
N VAL A 16 3.02 -7.08 -4.47
CA VAL A 16 2.07 -5.97 -4.64
C VAL A 16 1.55 -5.54 -3.28
N HIS A 17 1.49 -4.23 -3.07
CA HIS A 17 1.05 -3.59 -1.85
C HIS A 17 -0.02 -2.53 -2.17
N GLY A 18 -0.49 -1.81 -1.15
CA GLY A 18 -1.28 -0.59 -1.31
C GLY A 18 -2.68 -0.82 -1.90
N GLY A 19 -3.21 0.24 -2.51
CA GLY A 19 -4.60 0.24 -3.01
C GLY A 19 -4.88 -0.81 -4.07
N THR A 20 -3.91 -1.12 -4.92
CA THR A 20 -4.06 -2.13 -5.97
C THR A 20 -4.16 -3.55 -5.38
N ALA A 21 -3.35 -3.89 -4.38
CA ALA A 21 -3.48 -5.17 -3.69
C ALA A 21 -4.85 -5.28 -3.01
N ILE A 22 -5.28 -4.24 -2.28
CA ILE A 22 -6.57 -4.24 -1.58
C ILE A 22 -7.72 -4.41 -2.58
N ASN A 23 -7.83 -3.52 -3.55
CA ASN A 23 -9.07 -3.39 -4.34
C ASN A 23 -9.19 -4.44 -5.46
N LEU A 24 -8.08 -4.91 -6.01
CA LEU A 24 -8.11 -5.87 -7.12
C LEU A 24 -7.93 -7.34 -6.68
N PHE A 25 -7.36 -7.59 -5.48
CA PHE A 25 -7.00 -8.95 -5.09
C PHE A 25 -7.61 -9.36 -3.74
N HIS A 26 -7.61 -8.50 -2.72
CA HIS A 26 -8.15 -8.82 -1.40
C HIS A 26 -9.64 -8.49 -1.26
N LYS A 27 -10.12 -7.49 -2.00
CA LYS A 27 -11.53 -7.08 -2.05
C LYS A 27 -12.10 -7.30 -3.45
N ASN A 28 -13.42 -7.14 -3.59
CA ASN A 28 -14.09 -7.34 -4.87
C ASN A 28 -14.33 -6.00 -5.59
N LEU A 29 -13.24 -5.24 -5.84
CA LEU A 29 -13.23 -3.95 -6.53
C LEU A 29 -14.22 -2.93 -5.93
N PRO A 30 -14.11 -2.60 -4.63
CA PRO A 30 -14.97 -1.57 -4.04
C PRO A 30 -14.66 -0.17 -4.57
N ARG A 31 -13.42 0.06 -5.03
CA ARG A 31 -13.01 1.26 -5.79
C ARG A 31 -11.91 0.93 -6.79
N TYR A 32 -11.74 1.82 -7.76
CA TYR A 32 -10.63 1.73 -8.70
C TYR A 32 -9.30 2.11 -8.03
N SER A 33 -8.22 1.51 -8.52
CA SER A 33 -6.85 1.86 -8.19
C SER A 33 -6.08 2.16 -9.48
N VAL A 34 -5.15 3.13 -9.42
CA VAL A 34 -4.49 3.68 -10.62
C VAL A 34 -3.00 3.37 -10.69
N ASP A 35 -2.37 3.02 -9.57
CA ASP A 35 -0.93 2.77 -9.47
C ASP A 35 -0.64 1.33 -9.00
N ILE A 36 0.56 0.83 -9.27
CA ILE A 36 1.06 -0.45 -8.75
C ILE A 36 2.17 -0.15 -7.76
N ASP A 37 1.84 -0.26 -6.48
CA ASP A 37 2.81 -0.13 -5.40
C ASP A 37 3.42 -1.50 -5.09
N LEU A 38 4.75 -1.55 -4.95
CA LEU A 38 5.51 -2.78 -4.73
C LEU A 38 6.36 -2.66 -3.47
N THR A 39 6.45 -3.78 -2.75
CA THR A 39 7.41 -4.01 -1.67
C THR A 39 8.52 -4.91 -2.18
N TYR A 40 9.77 -4.57 -1.90
CA TYR A 40 10.92 -5.43 -2.13
C TYR A 40 11.02 -6.44 -0.99
N ILE A 41 10.90 -7.72 -1.33
CA ILE A 41 10.78 -8.82 -0.36
C ILE A 41 12.08 -9.13 0.39
N PRO A 42 13.27 -9.26 -0.28
CA PRO A 42 14.47 -9.68 0.42
C PRO A 42 14.96 -8.68 1.48
N ILE A 43 15.51 -9.21 2.58
CA ILE A 43 16.16 -8.43 3.63
C ILE A 43 17.67 -8.43 3.34
N GLN A 44 18.17 -7.30 2.88
CA GLN A 44 19.57 -7.07 2.48
C GLN A 44 19.98 -5.65 2.86
N ASP A 45 21.28 -5.36 2.78
CA ASP A 45 21.75 -3.98 2.95
C ASP A 45 21.08 -3.01 1.94
N ARG A 46 21.08 -1.73 2.28
CA ARG A 46 20.36 -0.71 1.50
C ARG A 46 20.90 -0.59 0.07
N THR A 47 22.22 -0.58 -0.09
CA THR A 47 22.89 -0.36 -1.38
C THR A 47 22.58 -1.52 -2.34
N THR A 48 22.76 -2.75 -1.89
CA THR A 48 22.44 -3.97 -2.63
C THR A 48 20.95 -4.00 -3.01
N SER A 49 20.06 -3.73 -2.06
CA SER A 49 18.62 -3.71 -2.30
C SER A 49 18.23 -2.73 -3.39
N LEU A 50 18.72 -1.47 -3.33
CA LEU A 50 18.37 -0.43 -4.28
C LEU A 50 18.93 -0.70 -5.69
N CYS A 51 20.11 -1.33 -5.77
CA CYS A 51 20.66 -1.79 -7.05
C CYS A 51 19.76 -2.87 -7.68
N ILE A 52 19.42 -3.91 -6.93
CA ILE A 52 18.57 -5.01 -7.41
C ILE A 52 17.17 -4.50 -7.76
N ILE A 53 16.58 -3.60 -6.98
CA ILE A 53 15.28 -2.98 -7.31
C ILE A 53 15.32 -2.35 -8.70
N ASN A 54 16.35 -1.57 -9.03
CA ASN A 54 16.49 -0.96 -10.35
C ASN A 54 16.66 -2.00 -11.47
N GLU A 55 17.46 -3.04 -11.26
CA GLU A 55 17.62 -4.14 -12.22
C GLU A 55 16.28 -4.86 -12.49
N ARG A 56 15.52 -5.17 -11.45
CA ARG A 56 14.22 -5.83 -11.55
C ARG A 56 13.16 -4.92 -12.18
N LEU A 57 13.18 -3.63 -11.90
CA LEU A 57 12.31 -2.67 -12.61
C LEU A 57 12.64 -2.62 -14.11
N LEU A 58 13.90 -2.65 -14.50
CA LEU A 58 14.28 -2.72 -15.92
C LEU A 58 13.86 -4.06 -16.57
N GLU A 59 13.83 -5.15 -15.81
CA GLU A 59 13.28 -6.43 -16.27
C GLU A 59 11.77 -6.35 -16.48
N VAL A 60 11.03 -5.75 -15.53
CA VAL A 60 9.59 -5.45 -15.70
C VAL A 60 9.36 -4.62 -16.95
N LYS A 61 10.14 -3.52 -17.17
CA LYS A 61 10.06 -2.71 -18.37
C LYS A 61 10.17 -3.55 -19.63
N ARG A 62 11.25 -4.34 -19.78
CA ARG A 62 11.47 -5.20 -20.96
C ARG A 62 10.30 -6.17 -21.18
N ASN A 63 9.78 -6.77 -20.11
CA ASN A 63 8.66 -7.70 -20.21
C ASN A 63 7.36 -7.00 -20.63
N VAL A 64 7.08 -5.81 -20.08
CA VAL A 64 5.90 -5.00 -20.42
C VAL A 64 5.94 -4.57 -21.88
N GLU A 65 7.04 -4.00 -22.34
CA GLU A 65 7.20 -3.53 -23.74
C GLU A 65 7.13 -4.68 -24.74
N ARG A 66 7.61 -5.87 -24.38
CA ARG A 66 7.50 -7.08 -25.22
C ARG A 66 6.08 -7.61 -25.33
N THR A 67 5.29 -7.51 -24.26
CA THR A 67 3.97 -8.17 -24.16
C THR A 67 2.80 -7.25 -24.48
N ILE A 68 2.99 -5.93 -24.44
CA ILE A 68 1.93 -4.94 -24.69
C ILE A 68 2.37 -4.05 -25.84
N PRO A 69 1.92 -4.31 -27.09
CA PRO A 69 2.27 -3.49 -28.24
C PRO A 69 1.89 -2.03 -28.07
N GLY A 70 2.80 -1.12 -28.41
CA GLY A 70 2.58 0.32 -28.37
C GLY A 70 2.72 0.97 -26.99
N ILE A 71 2.99 0.19 -25.93
CA ILE A 71 3.25 0.78 -24.61
C ILE A 71 4.67 1.37 -24.57
N VAL A 72 4.79 2.53 -23.93
CA VAL A 72 6.08 3.18 -23.67
C VAL A 72 6.34 3.13 -22.16
N VAL A 73 7.49 2.61 -21.76
CA VAL A 73 7.88 2.51 -20.36
C VAL A 73 9.11 3.35 -20.06
N VAL A 74 8.93 4.42 -19.28
CA VAL A 74 9.99 5.34 -18.89
C VAL A 74 10.45 5.04 -17.47
N PRO A 75 11.71 4.57 -17.27
CA PRO A 75 12.27 4.34 -15.96
C PRO A 75 12.66 5.66 -15.27
N LYS A 76 12.47 5.70 -13.95
CA LYS A 76 12.91 6.77 -13.04
C LYS A 76 13.77 6.13 -11.93
N PRO A 77 15.05 5.79 -12.20
CA PRO A 77 15.88 4.97 -11.31
C PRO A 77 16.15 5.63 -9.96
N ASN A 78 16.25 6.96 -9.89
CA ASN A 78 16.53 7.69 -8.65
C ASN A 78 15.37 7.65 -7.62
N VAL A 79 14.18 7.25 -8.07
CA VAL A 79 12.97 7.15 -7.26
C VAL A 79 12.26 5.80 -7.43
N TRP A 80 12.95 4.81 -8.00
CA TRP A 80 12.51 3.41 -8.18
C TRP A 80 11.12 3.28 -8.78
N LYS A 81 10.88 4.00 -9.89
CA LYS A 81 9.58 4.05 -10.56
C LYS A 81 9.69 3.72 -12.04
N LEU A 82 8.59 3.17 -12.59
CA LEU A 82 8.33 3.11 -14.01
C LEU A 82 7.04 3.86 -14.33
N LEU A 83 7.04 4.65 -15.39
CA LEU A 83 5.83 5.24 -15.95
C LEU A 83 5.49 4.46 -17.24
N CYS A 84 4.36 3.75 -17.22
CA CYS A 84 3.89 2.90 -18.31
C CYS A 84 2.73 3.62 -19.02
N THR A 85 2.98 4.14 -20.22
CA THR A 85 2.00 4.92 -21.00
C THR A 85 1.54 4.14 -22.22
N LEU A 86 0.23 4.03 -22.42
CA LEU A 86 -0.41 3.45 -23.59
C LEU A 86 -1.59 4.36 -24.02
N GLY A 87 -1.49 5.01 -25.19
CA GLY A 87 -2.42 6.07 -25.56
C GLY A 87 -2.39 7.18 -24.51
N ASP A 88 -3.56 7.60 -24.04
CA ASP A 88 -3.73 8.65 -23.03
C ASP A 88 -3.62 8.15 -21.58
N ALA A 89 -3.50 6.84 -21.38
CA ALA A 89 -3.47 6.24 -20.04
C ALA A 89 -2.03 6.01 -19.57
N THR A 90 -1.71 6.48 -18.37
CA THR A 90 -0.43 6.22 -17.70
C THR A 90 -0.65 5.50 -16.37
N VAL A 91 0.08 4.40 -16.19
CA VAL A 91 0.15 3.65 -14.93
C VAL A 91 1.55 3.78 -14.34
N LYS A 92 1.64 4.16 -13.09
CA LYS A 92 2.89 4.20 -12.34
C LYS A 92 3.11 2.86 -11.64
N ILE A 93 4.32 2.33 -11.74
CA ILE A 93 4.83 1.23 -10.90
C ILE A 93 5.88 1.83 -9.99
N GLU A 94 5.76 1.64 -8.69
CA GLU A 94 6.66 2.22 -7.71
C GLU A 94 7.09 1.17 -6.69
N VAL A 95 8.40 1.10 -6.40
CA VAL A 95 8.93 0.27 -5.31
C VAL A 95 9.32 1.18 -4.15
N ASN A 96 8.86 0.86 -2.95
CA ASN A 96 9.25 1.61 -1.76
C ASN A 96 10.73 1.30 -1.42
N GLY A 97 11.60 2.30 -1.52
CA GLY A 97 13.03 2.15 -1.24
C GLY A 97 13.39 2.18 0.24
N THR A 98 12.48 2.61 1.12
CA THR A 98 12.69 2.67 2.57
C THR A 98 12.11 1.43 3.25
N LYS A 99 10.84 1.13 3.00
CA LYS A 99 10.13 -0.02 3.60
C LYS A 99 10.39 -1.26 2.75
N ARG A 100 11.49 -1.96 3.04
CA ARG A 100 11.89 -3.23 2.42
C ARG A 100 11.69 -4.36 3.40
N GLY A 101 11.53 -5.58 2.88
CA GLY A 101 11.17 -6.74 3.68
C GLY A 101 9.66 -6.91 3.83
N ILE A 102 9.28 -8.05 4.33
CA ILE A 102 7.88 -8.43 4.57
C ILE A 102 7.73 -9.01 5.97
N ILE A 103 6.53 -8.84 6.55
CA ILE A 103 6.08 -9.57 7.74
C ILE A 103 5.27 -10.77 7.27
N GLY A 104 5.60 -11.96 7.78
CA GLY A 104 4.96 -13.20 7.37
C GLY A 104 5.26 -13.56 5.92
N ASP A 105 4.41 -14.38 5.34
CA ASP A 105 4.56 -14.86 3.95
C ASP A 105 3.80 -14.00 2.96
N THR A 106 4.27 -14.00 1.72
CA THR A 106 3.51 -13.43 0.60
C THR A 106 2.35 -14.36 0.23
N VAL A 107 1.28 -13.79 -0.31
CA VAL A 107 0.09 -14.53 -0.75
C VAL A 107 -0.08 -14.36 -2.26
N ASP A 108 -0.14 -15.50 -2.99
CA ASP A 108 -0.48 -15.50 -4.41
C ASP A 108 -2.00 -15.44 -4.60
N MET A 109 -2.48 -14.36 -5.15
CA MET A 109 -3.91 -14.09 -5.31
C MET A 109 -4.30 -13.94 -6.78
N SER A 110 -5.51 -14.40 -7.10
CA SER A 110 -6.14 -14.15 -8.42
C SER A 110 -6.91 -12.83 -8.39
N LEU A 111 -6.97 -12.16 -9.55
CA LEU A 111 -7.82 -10.98 -9.74
C LEU A 111 -9.24 -11.27 -9.23
N CYS A 112 -9.88 -10.32 -8.54
CA CYS A 112 -11.22 -10.50 -7.99
C CYS A 112 -12.29 -10.67 -9.07
N ALA A 113 -13.45 -11.25 -8.71
CA ALA A 113 -14.50 -11.60 -9.66
C ALA A 113 -15.01 -10.36 -10.41
N LYS A 114 -15.40 -9.29 -9.71
CA LYS A 114 -15.90 -8.06 -10.33
C LYS A 114 -14.91 -7.49 -11.35
N ALA A 115 -13.62 -7.44 -11.03
CA ALA A 115 -12.62 -6.94 -11.96
C ALA A 115 -12.40 -7.87 -13.16
N LYS A 116 -12.50 -9.21 -12.98
CA LYS A 116 -12.46 -10.15 -14.13
C LYS A 116 -13.60 -9.92 -15.09
N ASP A 117 -14.81 -9.75 -14.56
CA ASP A 117 -16.02 -9.56 -15.36
C ASP A 117 -16.02 -8.20 -16.07
N GLU A 118 -15.67 -7.14 -15.34
CA GLU A 118 -15.67 -5.77 -15.86
C GLU A 118 -14.63 -5.54 -16.96
N PHE A 119 -13.41 -6.08 -16.77
CA PHE A 119 -12.31 -5.90 -17.72
C PHE A 119 -12.13 -7.06 -18.70
N ASN A 120 -12.93 -8.12 -18.58
CA ASN A 120 -12.80 -9.37 -19.34
C ASN A 120 -11.35 -9.89 -19.38
N MET A 121 -10.69 -9.87 -18.22
CA MET A 121 -9.27 -10.20 -18.06
C MET A 121 -9.02 -10.97 -16.76
N GLY A 122 -7.96 -11.77 -16.76
CA GLY A 122 -7.48 -12.47 -15.57
C GLY A 122 -5.97 -12.27 -15.38
N CYS A 123 -5.55 -12.13 -14.12
CA CYS A 123 -4.14 -12.14 -13.75
C CYS A 123 -3.97 -12.66 -12.32
N LYS A 124 -2.72 -12.92 -11.95
CA LYS A 124 -2.31 -13.19 -10.56
C LYS A 124 -1.39 -12.10 -10.09
N ALA A 125 -1.38 -11.87 -8.78
CA ALA A 125 -0.41 -11.05 -8.09
C ALA A 125 0.11 -11.78 -6.85
N ARG A 126 1.39 -11.62 -6.56
CA ARG A 126 1.95 -11.90 -5.24
C ARG A 126 1.75 -10.64 -4.41
N THR A 127 0.98 -10.73 -3.34
CA THR A 127 0.72 -9.63 -2.42
C THR A 127 1.50 -9.81 -1.12
N VAL A 128 1.76 -8.73 -0.40
CA VAL A 128 2.23 -8.82 0.99
C VAL A 128 1.16 -9.48 1.86
N SER A 129 1.52 -9.91 3.08
CA SER A 129 0.59 -10.48 4.04
C SER A 129 -0.55 -9.50 4.37
N PHE A 130 -1.67 -10.04 4.84
CA PHE A 130 -2.84 -9.25 5.24
C PHE A 130 -2.49 -8.19 6.30
N THR A 131 -1.76 -8.60 7.33
CA THR A 131 -1.34 -7.69 8.41
C THR A 131 -0.49 -6.53 7.89
N GLN A 132 0.50 -6.79 7.03
CA GLN A 132 1.34 -5.74 6.45
C GLN A 132 0.54 -4.84 5.50
N LEU A 133 -0.37 -5.40 4.70
CA LEU A 133 -1.19 -4.66 3.74
C LEU A 133 -2.08 -3.63 4.43
N TYR A 134 -2.86 -4.08 5.41
CA TYR A 134 -3.80 -3.21 6.11
C TYR A 134 -3.11 -2.36 7.20
N GLY A 135 -2.09 -2.87 7.87
CA GLY A 135 -1.26 -2.08 8.77
C GLY A 135 -0.61 -0.89 8.05
N GLY A 136 -0.06 -1.13 6.85
CA GLY A 136 0.47 -0.07 5.98
C GLY A 136 -0.61 0.90 5.50
N LYS A 137 -1.84 0.42 5.25
CA LYS A 137 -2.96 1.26 4.87
C LYS A 137 -3.41 2.16 6.03
N ILE A 138 -3.49 1.64 7.25
CA ILE A 138 -3.79 2.42 8.45
C ILE A 138 -2.74 3.51 8.67
N THR A 139 -1.46 3.17 8.60
CA THR A 139 -0.36 4.15 8.74
C THR A 139 -0.48 5.26 7.69
N ALA A 140 -0.75 4.91 6.43
CA ALA A 140 -0.94 5.89 5.36
C ALA A 140 -2.18 6.78 5.60
N ALA A 141 -3.29 6.18 6.05
CA ALA A 141 -4.52 6.90 6.34
C ALA A 141 -4.35 7.91 7.49
N LEU A 142 -3.65 7.54 8.56
CA LEU A 142 -3.37 8.44 9.67
C LEU A 142 -2.39 9.55 9.28
N SER A 143 -1.36 9.22 8.48
CA SER A 143 -0.34 10.17 8.06
C SER A 143 -0.84 11.21 7.05
N ARG A 144 -1.54 10.77 6.00
CA ARG A 144 -1.96 11.63 4.86
C ARG A 144 -3.41 12.07 4.95
N GLN A 145 -4.24 11.32 5.65
CA GLN A 145 -5.69 11.50 5.74
C GLN A 145 -6.37 11.60 4.35
N HIS A 146 -5.79 10.94 3.33
CA HIS A 146 -6.33 10.98 1.99
C HIS A 146 -7.63 10.15 1.90
N PRO A 147 -8.68 10.63 1.21
CA PRO A 147 -9.99 9.94 1.12
C PRO A 147 -9.90 8.48 0.66
N ARG A 148 -9.02 8.17 -0.31
CA ARG A 148 -8.79 6.79 -0.75
C ARG A 148 -8.28 5.88 0.36
N ASP A 149 -7.43 6.38 1.25
CA ASP A 149 -6.86 5.60 2.33
C ASP A 149 -7.89 5.36 3.43
N LEU A 150 -8.67 6.39 3.79
CA LEU A 150 -9.75 6.27 4.77
C LEU A 150 -10.91 5.41 4.25
N PHE A 151 -11.23 5.48 2.94
CA PHE A 151 -12.18 4.57 2.33
C PHE A 151 -11.72 3.10 2.45
N ASP A 152 -10.46 2.79 2.09
CA ASP A 152 -9.93 1.43 2.21
C ASP A 152 -9.95 0.95 3.67
N CYS A 153 -9.66 1.82 4.65
CA CYS A 153 -9.74 1.49 6.08
C CYS A 153 -11.18 1.30 6.57
N LYS A 154 -12.14 2.12 6.11
CA LYS A 154 -13.56 1.97 6.47
C LYS A 154 -14.12 0.60 6.08
N TYR A 155 -13.66 0.07 4.96
CA TYR A 155 -14.15 -1.20 4.38
C TYR A 155 -13.17 -2.37 4.56
N MET A 156 -12.17 -2.27 5.44
CA MET A 156 -11.30 -3.40 5.75
C MET A 156 -12.05 -4.45 6.59
N ASP A 157 -11.77 -5.74 6.34
CA ASP A 157 -12.35 -6.86 7.08
C ASP A 157 -11.37 -7.29 8.17
N ILE A 158 -11.36 -6.57 9.28
CA ILE A 158 -10.60 -6.93 10.48
C ILE A 158 -11.56 -7.17 11.64
N SER A 159 -11.25 -8.16 12.47
CA SER A 159 -12.02 -8.45 13.68
C SER A 159 -11.60 -7.55 14.84
N SER A 160 -10.31 -7.21 14.87
CA SER A 160 -9.72 -6.33 15.87
C SER A 160 -8.45 -5.65 15.30
N PHE A 161 -7.92 -4.66 16.02
CA PHE A 161 -6.64 -4.05 15.67
C PHE A 161 -5.47 -5.04 15.73
N GLU A 162 -5.57 -6.07 16.57
CA GLU A 162 -4.55 -7.13 16.70
C GLU A 162 -4.27 -7.84 15.38
N ASP A 163 -5.28 -8.00 14.50
CA ASP A 163 -5.11 -8.64 13.18
C ASP A 163 -4.09 -7.92 12.28
N VAL A 164 -3.84 -6.64 12.54
CA VAL A 164 -3.02 -5.76 11.70
C VAL A 164 -1.93 -5.01 12.45
N LYS A 165 -1.82 -5.22 13.78
CA LYS A 165 -0.94 -4.47 14.67
C LYS A 165 0.53 -4.55 14.24
N ASP A 166 1.06 -5.74 13.98
CA ASP A 166 2.47 -5.91 13.61
C ASP A 166 2.82 -5.18 12.31
N GLY A 167 1.92 -5.29 11.32
CA GLY A 167 2.07 -4.57 10.07
C GLY A 167 1.96 -3.05 10.24
N PHE A 168 1.08 -2.60 11.13
CA PHE A 168 0.95 -1.19 11.48
C PHE A 168 2.23 -0.68 12.16
N MET A 169 2.73 -1.40 13.18
CA MET A 169 3.95 -1.05 13.90
C MET A 169 5.15 -0.96 12.94
N LEU A 170 5.39 -1.98 12.09
CA LEU A 170 6.45 -1.94 11.09
C LEU A 170 6.34 -0.71 10.19
N CYS A 171 5.14 -0.44 9.68
CA CYS A 171 4.92 0.68 8.76
C CYS A 171 5.04 2.04 9.46
N LEU A 172 4.69 2.11 10.74
CA LEU A 172 4.81 3.30 11.56
C LEU A 172 6.28 3.66 11.82
N LEU A 173 7.11 2.66 12.20
CA LEU A 173 8.55 2.84 12.40
C LEU A 173 9.28 3.31 11.13
N GLY A 174 8.80 2.88 9.94
CA GLY A 174 9.33 3.34 8.66
C GLY A 174 8.63 4.58 8.10
N SER A 175 7.87 5.32 8.90
CA SER A 175 7.20 6.55 8.45
C SER A 175 8.17 7.73 8.40
N ASP A 176 7.93 8.66 7.45
CA ASP A 176 8.68 9.92 7.38
C ASP A 176 8.14 10.97 8.37
N LYS A 177 7.05 10.67 9.08
CA LYS A 177 6.45 11.53 10.09
C LYS A 177 6.77 11.04 11.49
N PRO A 178 6.87 11.96 12.48
CA PRO A 178 6.95 11.60 13.89
C PRO A 178 5.82 10.64 14.27
N ILE A 179 6.12 9.66 15.10
CA ILE A 179 5.15 8.65 15.55
C ILE A 179 3.92 9.30 16.18
N ILE A 180 4.13 10.31 17.04
CA ILE A 180 3.04 11.00 17.72
C ILE A 180 2.06 11.67 16.75
N GLU A 181 2.55 12.25 15.65
CA GLU A 181 1.67 12.84 14.62
C GLU A 181 0.82 11.80 13.90
N SER A 182 1.31 10.57 13.77
CA SER A 182 0.54 9.47 13.19
C SER A 182 -0.47 8.89 14.17
N LEU A 183 -0.18 8.89 15.48
CA LEU A 183 -1.09 8.37 16.50
C LEU A 183 -2.15 9.40 16.94
N GLN A 184 -1.85 10.68 16.83
CA GLN A 184 -2.74 11.80 17.16
C GLN A 184 -2.74 12.82 16.00
N PRO A 185 -3.24 12.43 14.82
CA PRO A 185 -3.17 13.28 13.65
C PRO A 185 -4.06 14.50 13.80
N ASN A 186 -3.49 15.69 13.54
CA ASN A 186 -4.30 16.90 13.39
C ASN A 186 -5.31 16.73 12.25
N GLU A 187 -6.47 17.35 12.38
CA GLU A 187 -7.46 17.32 11.33
C GLU A 187 -6.98 18.11 10.11
N ILE A 188 -7.05 17.47 8.95
CA ILE A 188 -6.71 18.09 7.66
C ILE A 188 -8.00 18.15 6.82
N ASP A 189 -8.32 19.32 6.29
CA ASP A 189 -9.40 19.46 5.32
C ASP A 189 -9.00 18.77 4.01
N GLN A 190 -9.78 17.79 3.60
CA GLN A 190 -9.57 16.99 2.40
C GLN A 190 -10.75 17.09 1.41
N THR A 191 -11.55 18.16 1.51
CA THR A 191 -12.69 18.40 0.61
C THR A 191 -12.25 18.37 -0.85
N ASP A 192 -11.22 19.12 -1.19
CA ASP A 192 -10.64 19.15 -2.55
C ASP A 192 -10.15 17.78 -3.03
N ALA A 193 -9.54 16.99 -2.14
CA ALA A 193 -9.06 15.66 -2.50
C ALA A 193 -10.23 14.66 -2.66
N LEU A 194 -11.30 14.81 -1.87
CA LEU A 194 -12.50 14.01 -2.02
C LEU A 194 -13.17 14.28 -3.38
N GLU A 195 -13.37 15.55 -3.73
CA GLU A 195 -14.02 15.95 -4.98
C GLU A 195 -13.16 15.67 -6.23
N LYS A 196 -11.87 16.00 -6.20
CA LYS A 196 -11.02 15.96 -7.41
C LYS A 196 -10.27 14.65 -7.61
N GLN A 197 -10.08 13.84 -6.54
CA GLN A 197 -9.22 12.65 -6.59
C GLN A 197 -9.92 11.36 -6.14
N PHE A 198 -11.13 11.45 -5.58
CA PHE A 198 -11.88 10.27 -5.16
C PHE A 198 -13.22 10.13 -5.87
N GLU A 199 -13.91 11.22 -6.17
CA GLU A 199 -15.18 11.17 -6.89
C GLU A 199 -15.08 10.40 -8.20
N GLY A 200 -16.03 9.50 -8.46
CA GLY A 200 -16.03 8.60 -9.61
C GLY A 200 -15.08 7.38 -9.48
N MET A 201 -14.33 7.24 -8.38
CA MET A 201 -13.47 6.07 -8.17
C MET A 201 -14.17 4.88 -7.53
N SER A 202 -15.40 5.03 -7.06
CA SER A 202 -16.16 3.98 -6.37
C SER A 202 -17.64 4.09 -6.70
N ASP A 203 -18.30 2.93 -6.83
CA ASP A 203 -19.78 2.86 -6.90
C ASP A 203 -20.41 2.98 -5.50
N ILE A 204 -19.62 2.86 -4.44
CA ILE A 204 -20.06 3.04 -3.05
C ILE A 204 -19.99 4.52 -2.71
N ALA A 205 -21.12 5.10 -2.31
CA ALA A 205 -21.17 6.50 -1.88
C ALA A 205 -20.24 6.71 -0.66
N PHE A 206 -19.45 7.78 -0.71
CA PHE A 206 -18.53 8.17 0.36
C PHE A 206 -18.49 9.69 0.46
N SER A 207 -19.36 10.20 1.31
CA SER A 207 -19.49 11.64 1.56
C SER A 207 -18.37 12.19 2.43
N TYR A 208 -18.28 13.52 2.54
CA TYR A 208 -17.33 14.15 3.47
C TYR A 208 -17.64 13.82 4.94
N GLU A 209 -18.93 13.57 5.27
CA GLU A 209 -19.29 13.08 6.61
C GLU A 209 -18.81 11.64 6.85
N ASP A 210 -18.94 10.76 5.84
CA ASP A 210 -18.36 9.40 5.89
C ASP A 210 -16.85 9.43 6.08
N TYR A 211 -16.15 10.35 5.39
CA TYR A 211 -14.72 10.59 5.53
C TYR A 211 -14.36 10.97 6.98
N LYS A 212 -15.06 11.95 7.57
CA LYS A 212 -14.82 12.35 8.96
C LYS A 212 -15.05 11.21 9.95
N GLN A 213 -16.16 10.48 9.78
CA GLN A 213 -16.48 9.33 10.63
C GLN A 213 -15.45 8.21 10.49
N ALA A 214 -15.03 7.87 9.28
CA ALA A 214 -13.99 6.87 9.04
C ALA A 214 -12.67 7.26 9.72
N ARG A 215 -12.29 8.54 9.65
CA ARG A 215 -11.10 9.07 10.35
C ARG A 215 -11.21 8.91 11.86
N LEU A 216 -12.31 9.34 12.45
CA LEU A 216 -12.52 9.26 13.91
C LEU A 216 -12.50 7.80 14.39
N GLN A 217 -13.19 6.91 13.68
CA GLN A 217 -13.22 5.48 13.99
C GLN A 217 -11.83 4.85 13.88
N LEU A 218 -11.04 5.21 12.86
CA LEU A 218 -9.70 4.70 12.67
C LEU A 218 -8.76 5.14 13.79
N VAL A 219 -8.78 6.42 14.16
CA VAL A 219 -7.97 6.94 15.28
C VAL A 219 -8.33 6.21 16.58
N LYS A 220 -9.63 6.06 16.85
CA LYS A 220 -10.13 5.32 18.02
C LYS A 220 -9.67 3.87 18.03
N LEU A 221 -9.82 3.16 16.90
CA LEU A 221 -9.38 1.76 16.74
C LEU A 221 -7.91 1.58 17.13
N VAL A 222 -7.04 2.46 16.63
CA VAL A 222 -5.60 2.39 16.91
C VAL A 222 -5.31 2.73 18.38
N GLN A 223 -5.92 3.80 18.90
CA GLN A 223 -5.67 4.23 20.29
C GLN A 223 -6.11 3.20 21.32
N GLU A 224 -7.25 2.54 21.09
CA GLU A 224 -7.80 1.49 21.94
C GLU A 224 -7.09 0.14 21.76
N GLY A 225 -6.60 -0.14 20.54
CA GLY A 225 -5.92 -1.40 20.23
C GLY A 225 -4.46 -1.45 20.65
N MET A 226 -3.81 -0.29 20.89
CA MET A 226 -2.42 -0.25 21.34
C MET A 226 -2.29 -0.46 22.85
N THR A 227 -1.54 -1.49 23.22
CA THR A 227 -1.23 -1.80 24.62
C THR A 227 -0.25 -0.78 25.21
N LYS A 228 -0.04 -0.85 26.54
CA LYS A 228 0.99 -0.07 27.19
C LYS A 228 2.39 -0.45 26.69
N ALA A 229 2.67 -1.74 26.49
CA ALA A 229 3.95 -2.23 25.98
C ALA A 229 4.24 -1.66 24.58
N ASP A 230 3.24 -1.64 23.67
CA ASP A 230 3.39 -1.05 22.34
C ASP A 230 3.78 0.44 22.43
N LYS A 231 3.15 1.20 23.33
CA LYS A 231 3.45 2.63 23.54
C LYS A 231 4.83 2.85 24.14
N ASP A 232 5.22 2.05 25.12
CA ASP A 232 6.53 2.10 25.75
C ASP A 232 7.64 1.74 24.74
N PHE A 233 7.40 0.76 23.86
CA PHE A 233 8.28 0.42 22.74
C PHE A 233 8.47 1.60 21.78
N LEU A 234 7.38 2.21 21.32
CA LEU A 234 7.44 3.33 20.39
C LEU A 234 8.18 4.53 20.99
N LEU A 235 8.01 4.78 22.29
CA LEU A 235 8.75 5.83 23.00
C LEU A 235 10.24 5.53 23.00
N SER A 236 10.65 4.31 23.38
CA SER A 236 12.06 3.88 23.37
C SER A 236 12.68 3.97 21.98
N PHE A 237 11.90 3.71 20.93
CA PHE A 237 12.34 3.84 19.54
C PHE A 237 12.58 5.31 19.16
N GLU A 238 11.69 6.22 19.51
CA GLU A 238 11.86 7.67 19.27
C GLU A 238 13.04 8.27 20.05
N GLU A 239 13.35 7.73 21.24
CA GLU A 239 14.52 8.09 22.03
C GLU A 239 15.85 7.55 21.44
N GLY A 240 15.78 6.74 20.36
CA GLY A 240 16.94 6.16 19.71
C GLY A 240 17.54 4.94 20.43
N CYS A 241 16.86 4.40 21.43
CA CYS A 241 17.27 3.25 22.24
C CYS A 241 16.13 2.21 22.29
N PRO A 242 15.73 1.60 21.15
CA PRO A 242 14.56 0.74 21.09
C PRO A 242 14.68 -0.50 21.98
N ASP A 243 13.72 -0.68 22.88
CA ASP A 243 13.61 -1.88 23.71
C ASP A 243 12.83 -2.98 23.00
N TRP A 244 13.54 -3.80 22.25
CA TRP A 244 12.97 -4.91 21.49
C TRP A 244 12.31 -6.00 22.34
N SER A 245 12.53 -6.02 23.67
CA SER A 245 11.87 -6.97 24.56
C SER A 245 10.37 -6.68 24.75
N LEU A 246 9.93 -5.46 24.39
CA LEU A 246 8.53 -5.03 24.43
C LEU A 246 7.76 -5.40 23.15
N CYS A 247 8.45 -5.80 22.08
CA CYS A 247 7.84 -6.33 20.87
C CYS A 247 7.56 -7.81 21.05
N SER A 248 6.30 -8.18 21.18
CA SER A 248 5.85 -9.59 21.26
C SER A 248 5.28 -10.06 19.93
#